data_3d34201c9434c1695142fde243f4a3bf
#
_entry.id   3d34201c9434c1695142fde243f4a3bf
#
_cell.length_a   1.000
_cell.length_b   1.000
_cell.length_c   1.000
_cell.angle_alpha   90.00
_cell.angle_beta   90.00
_cell.angle_gamma   90.00
#
_symmetry.space_group_name_H-M   'P 1'
#
loop_
_entity.id
_entity.type
_entity.pdbx_description
1 polymer ?
#
loop_
_entity_poly.entity_id
_entity_poly.type
_entity_poly.pdbx_seq_one_letter_code
_entity_poly.pdbx_strand_id
1 'polypeptide(L)'
;ADVILFATPVYWWGMSAQLKLIIDKCYCRGLQLKNKKVGTIVVGGSPVDSIQYELIDKQFDCMAKYLSWDMIFQKSYYATASDELAKNKDSIKELENIGKNL
;
A
#
# COMPACT_ATOMS: atom_id res chain seq x y z
N ALA A 1 -6.99 -5.76 -14.54
CA ALA A 1 -7.77 -4.98 -13.56
C ALA A 1 -7.60 -3.50 -13.79
N ASP A 2 -8.61 -2.71 -13.48
CA ASP A 2 -8.55 -1.24 -13.59
C ASP A 2 -8.04 -0.62 -12.29
N VAL A 3 -8.25 -1.28 -11.17
CA VAL A 3 -7.83 -0.83 -9.85
C VAL A 3 -6.97 -1.93 -9.21
N ILE A 4 -5.83 -1.54 -8.67
CA ILE A 4 -4.93 -2.46 -7.98
C ILE A 4 -4.71 -1.95 -6.56
N LEU A 5 -4.90 -2.81 -5.58
CA LEU A 5 -4.65 -2.50 -4.18
C LEU A 5 -3.46 -3.31 -3.69
N PHE A 6 -2.45 -2.63 -3.17
CA PHE A 6 -1.31 -3.26 -2.55
C PHE A 6 -1.41 -3.09 -1.03
N ALA A 7 -1.28 -4.17 -0.31
CA ALA A 7 -1.26 -4.14 1.15
C ALA A 7 0.00 -4.84 1.66
N THR A 8 0.68 -4.23 2.62
CA THR A 8 1.92 -4.78 3.15
C THR A 8 2.10 -4.42 4.62
N PRO A 9 2.61 -5.36 5.44
CA PRO A 9 3.22 -4.99 6.71
C PRO A 9 4.53 -4.27 6.47
N VAL A 10 5.02 -3.57 7.50
CA VAL A 10 6.37 -2.98 7.45
C VAL A 10 7.36 -4.02 7.98
N TYR A 11 8.29 -4.41 7.14
CA TYR A 11 9.39 -5.27 7.53
C TYR A 11 10.69 -4.54 7.23
N TRP A 12 11.42 -4.21 8.30
CA TRP A 12 12.75 -3.62 8.18
C TRP A 12 12.72 -2.34 7.31
N TRP A 13 11.79 -1.44 7.63
CA TRP A 13 11.58 -0.16 6.93
C TRP A 13 11.08 -0.27 5.48
N GLY A 14 10.65 -1.44 5.06
CA GLY A 14 10.19 -1.66 3.71
C GLY A 14 8.96 -2.56 3.63
N MET A 15 8.50 -2.78 2.41
CA MET A 15 7.41 -3.71 2.16
C MET A 15 7.86 -5.16 2.36
N SER A 16 6.91 -6.08 2.48
CA SER A 16 7.24 -7.50 2.62
C SER A 16 7.98 -8.02 1.40
N ALA A 17 8.82 -9.04 1.60
CA ALA A 17 9.55 -9.66 0.49
C ALA A 17 8.60 -10.29 -0.53
N GLN A 18 7.49 -10.85 -0.09
CA GLN A 18 6.48 -11.41 -0.98
C GLN A 18 5.89 -10.37 -1.92
N LEU A 19 5.54 -9.19 -1.38
CA LEU A 19 5.03 -8.11 -2.20
C LEU A 19 6.09 -7.58 -3.16
N LYS A 20 7.31 -7.39 -2.67
CA LYS A 20 8.42 -6.92 -3.51
C LYS A 20 8.70 -7.88 -4.65
N LEU A 21 8.61 -9.18 -4.42
CA LEU A 21 8.79 -10.19 -5.45
C LEU A 21 7.73 -10.05 -6.55
N ILE A 22 6.48 -9.83 -6.18
CA ILE A 22 5.41 -9.61 -7.15
C ILE A 22 5.67 -8.34 -7.96
N ILE A 23 6.06 -7.27 -7.29
CA ILE A 23 6.37 -5.99 -7.95
C ILE A 23 7.55 -6.14 -8.90
N ASP A 24 8.59 -6.84 -8.49
CA ASP A 24 9.76 -7.06 -9.35
C ASP A 24 9.39 -7.87 -10.60
N LYS A 25 8.48 -8.83 -10.48
CA LYS A 25 7.97 -9.57 -11.63
C LYS A 25 7.15 -8.68 -12.57
N CYS A 26 6.52 -7.66 -12.06
CA CYS A 26 5.77 -6.72 -12.87
C CYS A 26 6.65 -5.91 -13.82
N TYR A 27 7.94 -5.83 -13.57
CA TYR A 27 8.89 -5.15 -14.45
C TYR A 27 8.84 -5.73 -15.87
N CYS A 28 8.71 -7.03 -15.99
CA CYS A 28 8.64 -7.70 -17.29
C CYS A 28 7.34 -7.38 -18.05
N ARG A 29 6.34 -6.87 -17.36
CA ARG A 29 5.03 -6.55 -17.92
C ARG A 29 4.63 -5.09 -17.71
N GLY A 30 5.62 -4.22 -17.55
CA GLY A 30 5.38 -2.82 -17.18
C GLY A 30 4.39 -2.10 -18.09
N LEU A 31 4.46 -2.33 -19.38
CA LEU A 31 3.54 -1.67 -20.32
C LEU A 31 2.09 -2.11 -20.13
N GLN A 32 1.85 -3.32 -19.66
CA GLN A 32 0.51 -3.84 -19.38
C GLN A 32 -0.07 -3.27 -18.07
N LEU A 33 0.82 -2.73 -17.21
CA LEU A 33 0.43 -2.18 -15.91
C LEU A 33 0.34 -0.66 -15.90
N LYS A 34 0.50 -0.02 -17.04
CA LYS A 34 0.37 1.43 -17.12
C LYS A 34 -1.08 1.90 -16.96
N ASN A 35 -1.23 3.13 -16.49
CA ASN A 35 -2.52 3.83 -16.45
C ASN A 35 -3.56 3.14 -15.55
N LYS A 36 -3.11 2.54 -14.45
CA LYS A 36 -4.00 1.91 -13.47
C LYS A 36 -4.28 2.87 -12.31
N LYS A 37 -5.42 2.68 -11.67
CA LYS A 37 -5.70 3.30 -10.36
C LYS A 37 -5.12 2.40 -9.29
N VAL A 38 -4.34 2.97 -8.38
CA VAL A 38 -3.62 2.18 -7.37
C VAL A 38 -3.85 2.77 -5.99
N GLY A 39 -4.15 1.91 -5.04
CA GLY A 39 -4.21 2.25 -3.63
C GLY A 39 -3.21 1.40 -2.84
N THR A 40 -2.70 1.95 -1.74
CA THR A 40 -1.79 1.23 -0.87
C THR A 40 -2.25 1.28 0.58
N ILE A 41 -2.06 0.16 1.27
CA ILE A 41 -2.33 0.03 2.70
C ILE A 41 -1.07 -0.54 3.35
N VAL A 42 -0.54 0.19 4.32
CA VAL A 42 0.67 -0.19 5.05
C VAL A 42 0.35 -0.30 6.53
N VAL A 43 0.73 -1.40 7.15
CA VAL A 43 0.50 -1.64 8.58
C VAL A 43 1.84 -1.89 9.25
N GLY A 44 2.15 -1.14 10.30
CA GLY A 44 3.41 -1.28 11.00
C GLY A 44 3.29 -1.11 12.50
N GLY A 45 4.36 -1.48 13.20
CA GLY A 45 4.45 -1.45 14.66
C GLY A 45 5.01 -0.14 15.22
N SER A 46 5.05 0.91 14.42
CA SER A 46 5.47 2.25 14.86
C SER A 46 4.36 3.25 14.58
N PRO A 47 4.34 4.41 15.29
CA PRO A 47 3.37 5.45 15.00
C PRO A 47 3.37 5.88 13.53
N VAL A 48 2.21 6.29 13.03
CA VAL A 48 2.03 6.55 11.59
C VAL A 48 2.84 7.72 11.05
N ASP A 49 3.42 8.55 11.92
CA ASP A 49 4.32 9.64 11.52
C ASP A 49 5.78 9.21 11.38
N SER A 50 6.10 7.94 11.62
CA SER A 50 7.48 7.47 11.51
C SER A 50 7.92 7.34 10.05
N ILE A 51 9.24 7.45 9.84
CA ILE A 51 9.86 7.47 8.51
C ILE A 51 9.57 6.20 7.69
N GLN A 52 9.33 5.07 8.36
CA GLN A 52 9.13 3.80 7.65
C GLN A 52 7.96 3.84 6.68
N TYR A 53 6.88 4.53 7.04
CA TYR A 53 5.71 4.65 6.17
C TYR A 53 6.00 5.56 4.99
N GLU A 54 6.68 6.67 5.23
CA GLU A 54 7.09 7.59 4.18
C GLU A 54 8.00 6.91 3.15
N LEU A 55 8.93 6.09 3.60
CA LEU A 55 9.84 5.37 2.69
C LEU A 55 9.06 4.45 1.76
N ILE A 56 8.09 3.72 2.28
CA ILE A 56 7.26 2.81 1.48
C ILE A 56 6.39 3.61 0.51
N ASP A 57 5.75 4.68 0.99
CA ASP A 57 4.92 5.53 0.14
C ASP A 57 5.71 6.13 -1.00
N LYS A 58 6.93 6.56 -0.75
CA LYS A 58 7.79 7.12 -1.80
C LYS A 58 8.21 6.09 -2.83
N GLN A 59 8.41 4.84 -2.43
CA GLN A 59 8.67 3.77 -3.39
C GLN A 59 7.49 3.62 -4.36
N PHE A 60 6.26 3.61 -3.84
CA PHE A 60 5.08 3.53 -4.69
C PHE A 60 4.90 4.79 -5.54
N ASP A 61 5.22 5.97 -5.00
CA ASP A 61 5.17 7.22 -5.78
C ASP A 61 6.11 7.17 -6.99
N CYS A 62 7.30 6.63 -6.81
CA CYS A 62 8.25 6.45 -7.91
C CYS A 62 7.72 5.48 -8.97
N MET A 63 7.14 4.37 -8.54
CA MET A 63 6.53 3.41 -9.46
C MET A 63 5.33 4.02 -10.19
N ALA A 64 4.51 4.77 -9.47
CA ALA A 64 3.35 5.45 -10.03
C ALA A 64 3.75 6.44 -11.12
N LYS A 65 4.81 7.19 -10.88
CA LYS A 65 5.32 8.15 -11.87
C LYS A 65 5.81 7.43 -13.13
N TYR A 66 6.50 6.33 -12.96
CA TYR A 66 7.03 5.56 -14.09
C TYR A 66 5.93 4.89 -14.91
N LEU A 67 4.92 4.34 -14.24
CA LEU A 67 3.84 3.58 -14.87
C LEU A 67 2.57 4.40 -15.12
N SER A 68 2.59 5.67 -14.84
CA SER A 68 1.42 6.56 -14.97
C SER A 68 0.21 6.06 -14.17
N TRP A 69 0.47 5.59 -12.95
CA TRP A 69 -0.60 5.19 -12.03
C TRP A 69 -1.27 6.41 -11.43
N ASP A 70 -2.57 6.32 -11.23
CA ASP A 70 -3.33 7.28 -10.44
C ASP A 70 -3.40 6.74 -9.00
N MET A 71 -2.64 7.36 -8.09
CA MET A 71 -2.61 6.93 -6.68
C MET A 71 -3.86 7.48 -5.99
N ILE A 72 -4.87 6.63 -5.87
CA ILE A 72 -6.17 7.04 -5.32
C ILE A 72 -6.17 7.14 -3.81
N PHE A 73 -5.31 6.40 -3.12
CA PHE A 73 -5.05 6.57 -1.69
C PHE A 73 -3.76 5.87 -1.27
N GLN A 74 -3.18 6.36 -0.19
CA GLN A 74 -2.03 5.74 0.48
C GLN A 74 -2.29 5.83 1.97
N LYS A 75 -2.67 4.72 2.60
CA LYS A 75 -3.05 4.66 4.00
C LYS A 75 -2.05 3.86 4.82
N SER A 76 -1.74 4.37 6.01
CA SER A 76 -0.84 3.70 6.95
C SER A 76 -1.53 3.56 8.30
N TYR A 77 -1.34 2.41 8.92
CA TYR A 77 -1.96 2.10 10.20
C TYR A 77 -0.94 1.55 11.19
N TYR A 78 -1.13 1.90 12.45
CA TYR A 78 -0.33 1.37 13.56
C TYR A 78 -1.03 0.15 14.14
N ALA A 79 -0.33 -0.97 14.18
CA ALA A 79 -0.81 -2.19 14.83
C ALA A 79 0.39 -3.07 15.16
N THR A 80 0.44 -3.58 16.39
CA THR A 80 1.54 -4.44 16.87
C THR A 80 1.16 -5.91 16.91
N ALA A 81 -0.12 -6.23 17.11
CA ALA A 81 -0.62 -7.59 17.13
C ALA A 81 -1.31 -7.91 15.80
N SER A 82 -1.31 -9.17 15.41
CA SER A 82 -1.84 -9.60 14.11
C SER A 82 -3.33 -9.27 13.89
N ASP A 83 -4.12 -9.15 14.97
CA ASP A 83 -5.54 -8.85 14.89
C ASP A 83 -5.88 -7.42 15.39
N GLU A 84 -4.89 -6.62 15.74
CA GLU A 84 -5.12 -5.30 16.34
C GLU A 84 -5.83 -4.35 15.38
N LEU A 85 -5.43 -4.34 14.12
CA LEU A 85 -6.08 -3.48 13.12
C LEU A 85 -7.53 -3.90 12.89
N ALA A 86 -7.82 -5.19 12.86
CA ALA A 86 -9.18 -5.69 12.69
C ALA A 86 -10.11 -5.28 13.83
N LYS A 87 -9.55 -5.05 15.03
CA LYS A 87 -10.30 -4.59 16.21
C LYS A 87 -10.44 -3.07 16.27
N ASN A 88 -9.73 -2.35 15.44
CA ASN A 88 -9.82 -0.88 15.41
C ASN A 88 -11.00 -0.47 14.52
N LYS A 89 -12.11 -0.15 15.16
CA LYS A 89 -13.37 0.14 14.45
C LYS A 89 -13.26 1.37 13.54
N ASP A 90 -12.52 2.39 13.94
CA ASP A 90 -12.37 3.60 13.14
C ASP A 90 -11.58 3.33 11.86
N SER A 91 -10.48 2.57 11.95
CA SER A 91 -9.68 2.19 10.80
C SER A 91 -10.45 1.31 9.83
N ILE A 92 -11.19 0.34 10.35
CA ILE A 92 -12.01 -0.56 9.52
C ILE A 92 -13.11 0.24 8.81
N LYS A 93 -13.76 1.17 9.50
CA LYS A 93 -14.78 2.01 8.90
C LYS A 93 -14.21 2.89 7.79
N GLU A 94 -13.03 3.45 8.00
CA GLU A 94 -12.32 4.23 6.97
C GLU A 94 -12.05 3.38 5.73
N LEU A 95 -11.55 2.16 5.92
CA LEU A 95 -11.27 1.24 4.82
C LEU A 95 -12.54 0.82 4.09
N GLU A 96 -13.62 0.58 4.81
CA GLU A 96 -14.92 0.28 4.20
C GLU A 96 -15.43 1.42 3.32
N ASN A 97 -15.28 2.67 3.80
CA ASN A 97 -15.68 3.84 3.03
C ASN A 97 -14.83 4.00 1.77
N ILE A 98 -13.54 3.75 1.86
CA ILE A 98 -12.66 3.75 0.69
C ILE A 98 -13.12 2.69 -0.31
N GLY A 99 -13.44 1.49 0.16
CA GLY A 99 -13.93 0.41 -0.70
C GLY A 99 -15.22 0.76 -1.42
N LYS A 100 -16.14 1.44 -0.75
CA LYS A 100 -17.41 1.86 -1.34
C LYS A 100 -17.24 2.89 -2.45
N ASN A 101 -16.16 3.66 -2.42
CA ASN A 101 -15.91 4.74 -3.38
C ASN A 101 -14.98 4.32 -4.53
N LEU A 102 -14.59 3.06 -4.56
CA LEU A 102 -13.83 2.51 -5.68
C LEU A 102 -14.77 2.21 -6.86
#